data_9e20017aa4dc0f26c7ec9e737567bd59
#
_entry.id   9e20017aa4dc0f26c7ec9e737567bd59
#
_cell.length_a   1.000
_cell.length_b   1.000
_cell.length_c   1.000
_cell.angle_alpha   90.00
_cell.angle_beta   90.00
_cell.angle_gamma   90.00
#
_symmetry.space_group_name_H-M   'P 1'
#
loop_
_entity.id
_entity.type
_entity.pdbx_description
1 polymer ?
#
loop_
_entity_poly.entity_id
_entity_poly.type
_entity_poly.pdbx_seq_one_letter_code
_entity_poly.pdbx_strand_id
1 'polypeptide(L)'
;KDIDFANPANGLSTLIYTSGTTGNPKGVMLTNENILSNIESVRRMFGELEKTRSLNILPWAHIYSQTCELYYNLLYNNSLAICSDKSEFLNELKEVKPEALYLVPRVLELIKDKTQMIDKPVIRSVLPLILSRVFGGNLKFIFSGGAKLNADTKRYYENNGIKICEGYGCTETSPMVSVNHFESPRNVESAGKILDNVRVEIVHGEIQVNGPNIMSGYWNNEKKTDEVLINRNYRKWYKTGDSGRIKDGFLFIDSRIANNYKLSNGKFVNVEELENDIKKYISGPFIVFGENMLYNNIISTTDVDIKVINKNIDGYLKINNNYKITVEEFERFYTPKLSVKRKQLVNYILNNDC
;
A
#
# COMPACT_ATOMS: atom_id res chain seq x y z
N LYS A 1 -16.30 26.83 -13.93
CA LYS A 1 -15.25 26.82 -14.97
C LYS A 1 -15.69 25.79 -15.98
N ASP A 2 -15.89 26.24 -17.20
CA ASP A 2 -16.25 25.37 -18.33
C ASP A 2 -15.10 24.38 -18.55
N ILE A 3 -15.44 23.10 -18.71
CA ILE A 3 -14.47 22.07 -19.05
C ILE A 3 -14.13 22.26 -20.53
N ASP A 4 -12.88 22.60 -20.80
CA ASP A 4 -12.40 22.69 -22.19
C ASP A 4 -12.13 21.28 -22.73
N PHE A 5 -13.06 20.78 -23.52
CA PHE A 5 -12.93 19.50 -24.22
C PHE A 5 -11.99 19.57 -25.45
N ALA A 6 -11.48 20.74 -25.80
CA ALA A 6 -10.64 20.92 -26.98
C ALA A 6 -9.17 20.48 -26.76
N ASN A 7 -8.72 20.33 -25.51
CA ASN A 7 -7.38 19.82 -25.19
C ASN A 7 -7.42 18.70 -24.15
N PRO A 8 -7.84 17.50 -24.54
CA PRO A 8 -8.05 16.39 -23.61
C PRO A 8 -6.79 15.88 -22.92
N ALA A 9 -5.60 16.09 -23.48
CA ALA A 9 -4.35 15.56 -22.91
C ALA A 9 -3.92 16.31 -21.64
N ASN A 10 -4.06 17.63 -21.61
CA ASN A 10 -3.59 18.51 -20.54
C ASN A 10 -4.71 18.97 -19.58
N GLY A 11 -5.97 18.61 -19.88
CA GLY A 11 -7.12 18.97 -19.07
C GLY A 11 -7.17 18.19 -17.74
N LEU A 12 -7.70 18.83 -16.67
CA LEU A 12 -8.01 18.14 -15.42
C LEU A 12 -9.03 17.03 -15.70
N SER A 13 -8.62 15.77 -15.47
CA SER A 13 -9.45 14.59 -15.67
C SER A 13 -10.14 14.15 -14.38
N THR A 14 -9.38 14.13 -13.30
CA THR A 14 -9.84 13.52 -12.05
C THR A 14 -9.40 14.34 -10.85
N LEU A 15 -10.32 14.53 -9.90
CA LEU A 15 -10.07 15.12 -8.60
C LEU A 15 -10.34 14.06 -7.52
N ILE A 16 -9.28 13.58 -6.88
CA ILE A 16 -9.40 12.55 -5.83
C ILE A 16 -9.02 13.13 -4.47
N TYR A 17 -9.95 13.05 -3.54
CA TYR A 17 -9.69 13.45 -2.16
C TYR A 17 -8.98 12.35 -1.39
N THR A 18 -7.83 12.71 -0.78
CA THR A 18 -7.07 11.82 0.09
C THR A 18 -7.14 12.32 1.53
N SER A 19 -7.30 11.40 2.48
CA SER A 19 -7.17 11.71 3.90
C SER A 19 -5.70 11.95 4.21
N GLY A 20 -5.27 13.21 4.21
CA GLY A 20 -3.91 13.58 4.59
C GLY A 20 -3.60 13.17 6.03
N THR A 21 -2.33 12.91 6.34
CA THR A 21 -1.83 12.65 7.71
C THR A 21 -2.15 13.78 8.69
N THR A 22 -2.50 14.97 8.19
CA THR A 22 -2.84 16.18 8.95
C THR A 22 -4.34 16.35 9.25
N GLY A 23 -5.18 15.39 8.85
CA GLY A 23 -6.62 15.37 9.20
C GLY A 23 -7.55 15.98 8.15
N ASN A 24 -7.18 17.03 7.42
CA ASN A 24 -8.03 17.62 6.38
C ASN A 24 -7.81 16.94 5.03
N PRO A 25 -8.89 16.48 4.35
CA PRO A 25 -8.78 15.88 3.02
C PRO A 25 -8.19 16.87 2.01
N LYS A 26 -7.33 16.37 1.12
CA LYS A 26 -6.72 17.13 0.03
C LYS A 26 -7.19 16.59 -1.31
N GLY A 27 -7.66 17.46 -2.20
CA GLY A 27 -8.06 17.11 -3.55
C GLY A 27 -6.85 17.05 -4.48
N VAL A 28 -6.44 15.87 -4.87
CA VAL A 28 -5.32 15.64 -5.83
C VAL A 28 -5.83 15.86 -7.23
N MET A 29 -5.20 16.78 -7.97
CA MET A 29 -5.55 17.10 -9.36
C MET A 29 -4.74 16.26 -10.34
N LEU A 30 -5.42 15.40 -11.10
CA LEU A 30 -4.80 14.54 -12.11
C LEU A 30 -5.31 14.89 -13.50
N THR A 31 -4.39 14.99 -14.46
CA THR A 31 -4.70 15.18 -15.87
C THR A 31 -4.86 13.83 -16.58
N ASN A 32 -5.44 13.85 -17.79
CA ASN A 32 -5.47 12.68 -18.66
C ASN A 32 -4.05 12.16 -18.94
N GLU A 33 -3.09 13.05 -19.17
CA GLU A 33 -1.69 12.68 -19.40
C GLU A 33 -1.10 11.93 -18.21
N ASN A 34 -1.36 12.41 -16.97
CA ASN A 34 -0.87 11.73 -15.78
C ASN A 34 -1.35 10.27 -15.72
N ILE A 35 -2.63 10.04 -15.97
CA ILE A 35 -3.26 8.72 -15.93
C ILE A 35 -2.79 7.84 -17.10
N LEU A 36 -2.87 8.35 -18.32
CA LEU A 36 -2.52 7.58 -19.53
C LEU A 36 -1.04 7.20 -19.55
N SER A 37 -0.14 8.12 -19.19
CA SER A 37 1.29 7.83 -19.10
C SER A 37 1.62 6.70 -18.12
N ASN A 38 0.86 6.62 -17.03
CA ASN A 38 1.01 5.56 -16.04
C ASN A 38 0.52 4.21 -16.58
N ILE A 39 -0.66 4.18 -17.19
CA ILE A 39 -1.24 2.98 -17.82
C ILE A 39 -0.32 2.44 -18.93
N GLU A 40 0.18 3.33 -19.80
CA GLU A 40 1.08 2.96 -20.90
C GLU A 40 2.40 2.37 -20.39
N SER A 41 2.96 2.92 -19.32
CA SER A 41 4.20 2.40 -18.74
C SER A 41 4.01 1.00 -18.15
N VAL A 42 2.87 0.77 -17.50
CA VAL A 42 2.49 -0.56 -17.01
C VAL A 42 2.33 -1.53 -18.18
N ARG A 43 1.64 -1.13 -19.24
CA ARG A 43 1.48 -1.95 -20.45
C ARG A 43 2.83 -2.35 -21.04
N ARG A 44 3.77 -1.39 -21.19
CA ARG A 44 5.11 -1.70 -21.71
C ARG A 44 5.86 -2.68 -20.82
N MET A 45 5.68 -2.60 -19.50
CA MET A 45 6.33 -3.51 -18.56
C MET A 45 5.75 -4.93 -18.60
N PHE A 46 4.45 -5.07 -18.68
CA PHE A 46 3.76 -6.36 -18.60
C PHE A 46 3.48 -7.00 -19.98
N GLY A 47 3.73 -6.27 -21.07
CA GLY A 47 3.35 -6.72 -22.41
C GLY A 47 1.83 -6.71 -22.58
N GLU A 48 1.35 -7.52 -23.51
CA GLU A 48 -0.08 -7.60 -23.81
C GLU A 48 -0.77 -8.52 -22.79
N LEU A 49 -1.36 -7.91 -21.74
CA LEU A 49 -2.33 -8.58 -20.87
C LEU A 49 -3.74 -8.52 -21.48
N GLU A 50 -3.81 -8.62 -22.82
CA GLU A 50 -5.08 -8.54 -23.53
C GLU A 50 -5.96 -9.76 -23.25
N LYS A 51 -7.28 -9.50 -23.25
CA LYS A 51 -8.33 -10.53 -23.03
C LYS A 51 -8.25 -11.24 -21.69
N THR A 52 -7.62 -10.63 -20.70
CA THR A 52 -7.71 -11.12 -19.33
C THR A 52 -9.07 -10.79 -18.73
N ARG A 53 -9.53 -11.65 -17.81
CA ARG A 53 -10.73 -11.43 -17.02
C ARG A 53 -10.35 -11.11 -15.60
N SER A 54 -10.99 -10.07 -15.04
CA SER A 54 -10.85 -9.72 -13.63
C SER A 54 -12.21 -9.61 -12.95
N LEU A 55 -12.20 -9.69 -11.62
CA LEU A 55 -13.36 -9.43 -10.75
C LEU A 55 -13.02 -8.26 -9.84
N ASN A 56 -13.73 -7.16 -10.00
CA ASN A 56 -13.55 -5.96 -9.19
C ASN A 56 -14.23 -6.11 -7.81
N ILE A 57 -13.51 -5.77 -6.77
CA ILE A 57 -14.01 -5.63 -5.39
C ILE A 57 -13.66 -4.26 -4.79
N LEU A 58 -12.71 -3.55 -5.40
CA LEU A 58 -12.20 -2.29 -4.89
C LEU A 58 -13.05 -1.10 -5.37
N PRO A 59 -13.27 -0.09 -4.52
CA PRO A 59 -14.02 1.10 -4.92
C PRO A 59 -13.22 1.95 -5.91
N TRP A 60 -13.81 2.29 -7.06
CA TRP A 60 -13.21 3.14 -8.08
C TRP A 60 -13.07 4.61 -7.68
N ALA A 61 -13.52 4.99 -6.50
CA ALA A 61 -13.19 6.29 -5.90
C ALA A 61 -11.69 6.41 -5.53
N HIS A 62 -10.95 5.29 -5.53
CA HIS A 62 -9.51 5.28 -5.28
C HIS A 62 -8.72 5.13 -6.57
N ILE A 63 -7.63 5.91 -6.69
CA ILE A 63 -6.81 5.96 -7.90
C ILE A 63 -6.25 4.59 -8.30
N TYR A 64 -5.93 3.72 -7.35
CA TYR A 64 -5.40 2.40 -7.64
C TYR A 64 -6.36 1.56 -8.46
N SER A 65 -7.58 1.37 -7.98
CA SER A 65 -8.60 0.62 -8.73
C SER A 65 -9.10 1.38 -9.96
N GLN A 66 -9.16 2.70 -9.91
CA GLN A 66 -9.60 3.50 -11.05
C GLN A 66 -8.61 3.41 -12.22
N THR A 67 -7.32 3.64 -11.97
CA THR A 67 -6.30 3.65 -13.04
C THR A 67 -5.87 2.23 -13.42
N CYS A 68 -5.49 1.42 -12.41
CA CYS A 68 -4.84 0.13 -12.67
C CYS A 68 -5.82 -0.96 -13.07
N GLU A 69 -7.10 -0.85 -12.65
CA GLU A 69 -8.11 -1.84 -12.99
C GLU A 69 -9.12 -1.30 -14.01
N LEU A 70 -9.91 -0.27 -13.64
CA LEU A 70 -10.99 0.20 -14.52
C LEU A 70 -10.45 0.72 -15.87
N TYR A 71 -9.61 1.75 -15.84
CA TYR A 71 -9.14 2.36 -17.08
C TYR A 71 -8.24 1.44 -17.89
N TYR A 72 -7.37 0.67 -17.23
CA TYR A 72 -6.54 -0.32 -17.91
C TYR A 72 -7.38 -1.37 -18.64
N ASN A 73 -8.37 -1.95 -17.99
CA ASN A 73 -9.23 -2.97 -18.60
C ASN A 73 -10.08 -2.40 -19.74
N LEU A 74 -10.59 -1.17 -19.62
CA LEU A 74 -11.35 -0.51 -20.69
C LEU A 74 -10.49 -0.21 -21.92
N LEU A 75 -9.24 0.25 -21.72
CA LEU A 75 -8.34 0.61 -22.82
C LEU A 75 -7.83 -0.61 -23.62
N TYR A 76 -7.70 -1.77 -22.96
CA TYR A 76 -7.10 -2.97 -23.57
C TYR A 76 -8.08 -4.13 -23.79
N ASN A 77 -9.38 -3.82 -23.89
CA ASN A 77 -10.44 -4.80 -24.19
C ASN A 77 -10.44 -6.03 -23.27
N ASN A 78 -10.08 -5.84 -22.01
CA ASN A 78 -10.16 -6.86 -20.98
C ASN A 78 -11.61 -6.99 -20.48
N SER A 79 -11.95 -8.16 -19.95
CA SER A 79 -13.26 -8.40 -19.33
C SER A 79 -13.20 -8.06 -17.83
N LEU A 80 -14.07 -7.17 -17.40
CA LEU A 80 -14.18 -6.73 -16.01
C LEU A 80 -15.56 -7.09 -15.46
N ALA A 81 -15.61 -8.07 -14.55
CA ALA A 81 -16.79 -8.35 -13.75
C ALA A 81 -16.78 -7.47 -12.50
N ILE A 82 -17.95 -7.04 -12.07
CA ILE A 82 -18.12 -6.20 -10.87
C ILE A 82 -18.74 -7.07 -9.79
N CYS A 83 -18.08 -7.15 -8.63
CA CYS A 83 -18.59 -7.87 -7.48
C CYS A 83 -19.87 -7.22 -6.97
N SER A 84 -20.94 -8.01 -6.86
CA SER A 84 -22.27 -7.52 -6.46
C SER A 84 -22.31 -7.13 -4.99
N ASP A 85 -21.70 -7.97 -4.14
CA ASP A 85 -21.55 -7.76 -2.70
C ASP A 85 -20.19 -8.30 -2.24
N LYS A 86 -19.51 -7.57 -1.38
CA LYS A 86 -18.20 -7.99 -0.84
C LYS A 86 -18.27 -9.32 -0.06
N SER A 87 -19.40 -9.64 0.52
CA SER A 87 -19.63 -10.93 1.20
C SER A 87 -19.65 -12.10 0.23
N GLU A 88 -20.08 -11.88 -1.03
CA GLU A 88 -20.16 -12.89 -2.08
C GLU A 88 -18.86 -13.03 -2.89
N PHE A 89 -17.86 -12.20 -2.64
CA PHE A 89 -16.62 -12.17 -3.43
C PHE A 89 -16.00 -13.56 -3.66
N LEU A 90 -15.90 -14.39 -2.62
CA LEU A 90 -15.32 -15.74 -2.75
C LEU A 90 -16.17 -16.70 -3.57
N ASN A 91 -17.49 -16.50 -3.61
CA ASN A 91 -18.40 -17.28 -4.44
C ASN A 91 -18.30 -16.81 -5.90
N GLU A 92 -18.33 -15.51 -6.13
CA GLU A 92 -18.22 -14.92 -7.45
C GLU A 92 -16.86 -15.22 -8.14
N LEU A 93 -15.76 -15.35 -7.37
CA LEU A 93 -14.48 -15.83 -7.91
C LEU A 93 -14.60 -17.18 -8.63
N LYS A 94 -15.43 -18.11 -8.10
CA LYS A 94 -15.63 -19.43 -8.69
C LYS A 94 -16.45 -19.38 -9.98
N GLU A 95 -17.34 -18.40 -10.09
CA GLU A 95 -18.20 -18.19 -11.28
C GLU A 95 -17.44 -17.43 -12.37
N VAL A 96 -16.81 -16.31 -12.01
CA VAL A 96 -16.07 -15.44 -12.92
C VAL A 96 -14.78 -16.08 -13.41
N LYS A 97 -14.10 -16.86 -12.55
CA LYS A 97 -12.80 -17.51 -12.83
C LYS A 97 -11.77 -16.52 -13.37
N PRO A 98 -11.44 -15.48 -12.61
CA PRO A 98 -10.56 -14.43 -13.08
C PRO A 98 -9.14 -14.94 -13.35
N GLU A 99 -8.47 -14.30 -14.32
CA GLU A 99 -7.06 -14.56 -14.63
C GLU A 99 -6.14 -13.53 -13.95
N ALA A 100 -6.68 -12.34 -13.65
CA ALA A 100 -6.00 -11.29 -12.91
C ALA A 100 -6.91 -10.74 -11.81
N LEU A 101 -6.34 -10.37 -10.66
CA LEU A 101 -7.06 -9.70 -9.57
C LEU A 101 -6.30 -8.48 -9.10
N TYR A 102 -7.06 -7.45 -8.71
CA TYR A 102 -6.54 -6.22 -8.12
C TYR A 102 -7.00 -6.14 -6.68
N LEU A 103 -6.09 -6.36 -5.74
CA LEU A 103 -6.41 -6.50 -4.33
C LEU A 103 -5.56 -5.55 -3.48
N VAL A 104 -6.03 -5.31 -2.27
CA VAL A 104 -5.24 -4.63 -1.23
C VAL A 104 -4.67 -5.66 -0.26
N PRO A 105 -3.56 -5.38 0.44
CA PRO A 105 -2.91 -6.30 1.37
C PRO A 105 -3.86 -6.97 2.36
N ARG A 106 -4.81 -6.22 2.90
CA ARG A 106 -5.76 -6.74 3.91
C ARG A 106 -6.62 -7.90 3.40
N VAL A 107 -7.04 -7.86 2.13
CA VAL A 107 -7.81 -8.96 1.52
C VAL A 107 -6.95 -10.22 1.42
N LEU A 108 -5.69 -10.05 0.99
CA LEU A 108 -4.74 -11.16 0.91
C LEU A 108 -4.44 -11.76 2.29
N GLU A 109 -4.25 -10.92 3.30
CA GLU A 109 -4.03 -11.37 4.69
C GLU A 109 -5.23 -12.17 5.21
N LEU A 110 -6.46 -11.69 5.01
CA LEU A 110 -7.67 -12.39 5.43
C LEU A 110 -7.84 -13.76 4.74
N ILE A 111 -7.54 -13.87 3.46
CA ILE A 111 -7.59 -15.14 2.74
C ILE A 111 -6.50 -16.09 3.26
N LYS A 112 -5.28 -15.58 3.46
CA LYS A 112 -4.18 -16.34 4.05
C LYS A 112 -4.55 -16.88 5.42
N ASP A 113 -5.04 -16.01 6.34
CA ASP A 113 -5.40 -16.40 7.70
C ASP A 113 -6.45 -17.53 7.69
N LYS A 114 -7.50 -17.38 6.88
CA LYS A 114 -8.53 -18.44 6.72
C LYS A 114 -7.97 -19.75 6.18
N THR A 115 -7.02 -19.69 5.26
CA THR A 115 -6.45 -20.90 4.64
C THR A 115 -5.34 -21.53 5.49
N GLN A 116 -4.62 -20.76 6.30
CA GLN A 116 -3.62 -21.25 7.26
C GLN A 116 -4.24 -21.92 8.49
N MET A 117 -5.47 -21.57 8.90
CA MET A 117 -6.19 -22.27 9.98
C MET A 117 -6.41 -23.76 9.71
N ILE A 118 -6.21 -24.20 8.46
CA ILE A 118 -6.32 -25.60 8.01
C ILE A 118 -4.93 -26.29 8.07
N ASP A 119 -3.91 -25.73 8.73
CA ASP A 119 -2.51 -26.17 8.67
C ASP A 119 -2.29 -27.53 9.38
N LYS A 120 -2.71 -28.61 8.72
CA LYS A 120 -2.27 -29.97 9.03
C LYS A 120 -1.18 -30.37 8.01
N PRO A 121 -0.17 -31.16 8.40
CA PRO A 121 0.94 -31.56 7.49
C PRO A 121 0.47 -32.12 6.16
N VAL A 122 -0.64 -32.89 6.17
CA VAL A 122 -1.25 -33.46 4.96
C VAL A 122 -1.82 -32.39 4.02
N ILE A 123 -2.22 -31.25 4.55
CA ILE A 123 -2.88 -30.17 3.77
C ILE A 123 -1.86 -29.29 3.06
N ARG A 124 -0.63 -29.19 3.57
CA ARG A 124 0.44 -28.43 2.91
C ARG A 124 0.70 -28.87 1.48
N SER A 125 0.63 -30.15 1.20
CA SER A 125 0.85 -30.68 -0.17
C SER A 125 -0.28 -30.32 -1.14
N VAL A 126 -1.49 -30.09 -0.64
CA VAL A 126 -2.67 -29.74 -1.46
C VAL A 126 -3.06 -28.25 -1.38
N LEU A 127 -2.35 -27.46 -0.57
CA LEU A 127 -2.62 -26.03 -0.40
C LEU A 127 -2.60 -25.23 -1.72
N PRO A 128 -1.65 -25.46 -2.66
CA PRO A 128 -1.70 -24.82 -3.97
C PRO A 128 -3.01 -25.06 -4.71
N LEU A 129 -3.53 -26.29 -4.64
CA LEU A 129 -4.80 -26.66 -5.29
C LEU A 129 -6.00 -26.00 -4.59
N ILE A 130 -5.97 -25.92 -3.26
CA ILE A 130 -7.01 -25.23 -2.47
C ILE A 130 -7.03 -23.75 -2.84
N LEU A 131 -5.89 -23.08 -2.83
CA LEU A 131 -5.78 -21.66 -3.20
C LEU A 131 -6.21 -21.44 -4.65
N SER A 132 -5.77 -22.28 -5.58
CA SER A 132 -6.25 -22.22 -6.97
C SER A 132 -7.78 -22.26 -7.04
N ARG A 133 -8.42 -23.18 -6.32
CA ARG A 133 -9.89 -23.27 -6.28
C ARG A 133 -10.56 -22.08 -5.62
N VAL A 134 -9.98 -21.52 -4.56
CA VAL A 134 -10.48 -20.31 -3.88
C VAL A 134 -10.53 -19.14 -4.87
N PHE A 135 -9.52 -19.02 -5.73
CA PHE A 135 -9.44 -17.98 -6.75
C PHE A 135 -10.07 -18.36 -8.11
N GLY A 136 -10.90 -19.38 -8.17
CA GLY A 136 -11.66 -19.75 -9.36
C GLY A 136 -10.93 -20.63 -10.38
N GLY A 137 -9.69 -21.03 -10.12
CA GLY A 137 -8.95 -22.03 -10.92
C GLY A 137 -8.12 -21.48 -12.09
N ASN A 138 -8.36 -20.24 -12.52
CA ASN A 138 -7.69 -19.64 -13.70
C ASN A 138 -6.71 -18.50 -13.36
N LEU A 139 -6.54 -18.20 -12.08
CA LEU A 139 -5.74 -17.05 -11.65
C LEU A 139 -4.26 -17.21 -12.04
N LYS A 140 -3.73 -16.25 -12.76
CA LYS A 140 -2.31 -16.17 -13.18
C LYS A 140 -1.48 -15.33 -12.21
N PHE A 141 -2.00 -14.16 -11.81
CA PHE A 141 -1.33 -13.22 -10.90
C PHE A 141 -2.31 -12.32 -10.17
N ILE A 142 -1.83 -11.73 -9.09
CA ILE A 142 -2.54 -10.71 -8.32
C ILE A 142 -1.72 -9.43 -8.31
N PHE A 143 -2.32 -8.33 -8.73
CA PHE A 143 -1.79 -7.01 -8.44
C PHE A 143 -2.15 -6.62 -7.00
N SER A 144 -1.16 -6.19 -6.22
CA SER A 144 -1.35 -5.71 -4.85
C SER A 144 -0.85 -4.28 -4.73
N GLY A 145 -1.71 -3.38 -4.25
CA GLY A 145 -1.38 -1.97 -4.13
C GLY A 145 -2.14 -1.26 -2.99
N GLY A 146 -1.88 0.04 -2.84
CA GLY A 146 -2.54 0.89 -1.85
C GLY A 146 -1.93 0.87 -0.45
N ALA A 147 -1.20 -0.18 -0.10
CA ALA A 147 -0.41 -0.31 1.13
C ALA A 147 0.70 -1.34 0.92
N LYS A 148 1.72 -1.35 1.80
CA LYS A 148 2.79 -2.33 1.79
C LYS A 148 2.24 -3.71 2.16
N LEU A 149 2.50 -4.71 1.34
CA LEU A 149 2.16 -6.09 1.66
C LEU A 149 3.25 -6.71 2.52
N ASN A 150 2.85 -7.40 3.58
CA ASN A 150 3.78 -8.11 4.44
C ASN A 150 4.55 -9.18 3.66
N ALA A 151 5.88 -9.25 3.87
CA ALA A 151 6.76 -10.18 3.14
C ALA A 151 6.38 -11.66 3.37
N ASP A 152 5.94 -12.03 4.58
CA ASP A 152 5.48 -13.41 4.85
C ASP A 152 4.19 -13.73 4.09
N THR A 153 3.31 -12.76 3.92
CA THR A 153 2.10 -12.94 3.12
C THR A 153 2.45 -13.06 1.63
N LYS A 154 3.39 -12.26 1.12
CA LYS A 154 3.89 -12.43 -0.24
C LYS A 154 4.49 -13.83 -0.44
N ARG A 155 5.44 -14.23 0.41
CA ARG A 155 6.07 -15.56 0.34
C ARG A 155 5.06 -16.70 0.42
N TYR A 156 4.02 -16.55 1.25
CA TYR A 156 2.95 -17.53 1.34
C TYR A 156 2.29 -17.79 -0.02
N TYR A 157 1.87 -16.75 -0.73
CA TYR A 157 1.26 -16.89 -2.06
C TYR A 157 2.23 -17.39 -3.11
N GLU A 158 3.45 -16.84 -3.17
CA GLU A 158 4.49 -17.23 -4.12
C GLU A 158 4.87 -18.71 -3.98
N ASN A 159 5.03 -19.19 -2.76
CA ASN A 159 5.36 -20.60 -2.47
C ASN A 159 4.20 -21.55 -2.85
N ASN A 160 3.01 -21.03 -3.01
CA ASN A 160 1.82 -21.78 -3.43
C ASN A 160 1.42 -21.51 -4.89
N GLY A 161 2.33 -20.98 -5.70
CA GLY A 161 2.16 -20.83 -7.14
C GLY A 161 1.39 -19.59 -7.58
N ILE A 162 0.99 -18.69 -6.67
CA ILE A 162 0.29 -17.45 -6.99
C ILE A 162 1.29 -16.28 -7.01
N LYS A 163 1.44 -15.65 -8.16
CA LYS A 163 2.35 -14.51 -8.35
C LYS A 163 1.73 -13.22 -7.83
N ILE A 164 2.46 -12.53 -6.95
CA ILE A 164 2.05 -11.23 -6.41
C ILE A 164 2.84 -10.12 -7.10
N CYS A 165 2.16 -9.30 -7.89
CA CYS A 165 2.71 -8.10 -8.51
C CYS A 165 2.44 -6.90 -7.59
N GLU A 166 3.28 -6.72 -6.56
CA GLU A 166 3.15 -5.57 -5.67
C GLU A 166 3.61 -4.31 -6.38
N GLY A 167 2.78 -3.26 -6.34
CA GLY A 167 3.09 -1.93 -6.84
C GLY A 167 3.19 -0.89 -5.72
N TYR A 168 4.07 0.09 -5.91
CA TYR A 168 4.24 1.24 -5.04
C TYR A 168 3.87 2.53 -5.75
N GLY A 169 3.22 3.39 -5.01
CA GLY A 169 2.88 4.75 -5.38
C GLY A 169 1.71 5.29 -4.56
N CYS A 170 1.23 6.46 -4.93
CA CYS A 170 0.16 7.17 -4.23
C CYS A 170 -0.75 7.89 -5.22
N THR A 171 -1.78 8.55 -4.72
CA THR A 171 -2.70 9.30 -5.58
C THR A 171 -1.97 10.38 -6.39
N GLU A 172 -1.00 11.02 -5.78
CA GLU A 172 -0.17 12.07 -6.37
C GLU A 172 0.76 11.59 -7.50
N THR A 173 0.89 10.25 -7.67
CA THR A 173 1.70 9.61 -8.73
C THR A 173 0.88 8.78 -9.74
N SER A 174 -0.44 8.86 -9.75
CA SER A 174 -1.45 8.39 -10.74
C SER A 174 -1.58 6.88 -11.04
N PRO A 175 -1.40 5.91 -10.18
CA PRO A 175 -0.75 5.93 -8.88
C PRO A 175 0.70 5.41 -8.91
N MET A 176 1.13 4.65 -9.94
CA MET A 176 2.31 3.80 -9.87
C MET A 176 3.63 4.51 -10.14
N VAL A 177 4.62 4.17 -9.32
CA VAL A 177 6.04 4.53 -9.46
C VAL A 177 6.86 3.29 -9.80
N SER A 178 6.56 2.16 -9.15
CA SER A 178 7.22 0.87 -9.39
C SER A 178 6.26 -0.29 -9.22
N VAL A 179 6.57 -1.43 -9.83
CA VAL A 179 5.79 -2.66 -9.70
C VAL A 179 6.65 -3.90 -9.92
N ASN A 180 6.38 -4.97 -9.18
CA ASN A 180 6.95 -6.28 -9.44
C ASN A 180 6.24 -6.96 -10.61
N HIS A 181 7.03 -7.53 -11.52
CA HIS A 181 6.51 -8.35 -12.61
C HIS A 181 6.17 -9.77 -12.12
N PHE A 182 5.31 -10.50 -12.80
CA PHE A 182 5.04 -11.91 -12.50
C PHE A 182 6.13 -12.85 -13.04
N GLU A 183 6.92 -12.40 -14.05
CA GLU A 183 8.08 -13.09 -14.58
C GLU A 183 9.39 -12.47 -14.05
N SER A 184 10.50 -13.20 -14.25
CA SER A 184 11.84 -12.72 -13.91
C SER A 184 12.34 -11.67 -14.92
N PRO A 185 13.16 -10.69 -14.49
CA PRO A 185 13.69 -10.55 -13.13
C PRO A 185 12.70 -9.85 -12.19
N ARG A 186 12.48 -10.45 -11.02
CA ARG A 186 11.62 -9.91 -9.96
C ARG A 186 12.28 -10.05 -8.59
N ASN A 187 11.87 -9.22 -7.65
CA ASN A 187 12.35 -9.29 -6.27
C ASN A 187 11.17 -9.17 -5.31
N VAL A 188 10.80 -10.26 -4.65
CA VAL A 188 9.63 -10.37 -3.77
C VAL A 188 9.73 -9.44 -2.55
N GLU A 189 10.93 -9.12 -2.10
CA GLU A 189 11.16 -8.24 -0.96
C GLU A 189 11.06 -6.74 -1.32
N SER A 190 11.04 -6.41 -2.60
CA SER A 190 10.95 -5.03 -3.10
C SER A 190 9.52 -4.64 -3.49
N ALA A 191 9.32 -3.35 -3.72
CA ALA A 191 8.13 -2.81 -4.38
C ALA A 191 8.23 -2.83 -5.92
N GLY A 192 9.18 -3.61 -6.47
CA GLY A 192 9.35 -3.85 -7.88
C GLY A 192 10.31 -2.89 -8.59
N LYS A 193 10.36 -3.03 -9.90
CA LYS A 193 11.14 -2.15 -10.79
C LYS A 193 10.42 -0.83 -10.99
N ILE A 194 11.20 0.24 -11.08
CA ILE A 194 10.70 1.58 -11.42
C ILE A 194 10.17 1.55 -12.86
N LEU A 195 9.03 2.20 -13.08
CA LEU A 195 8.44 2.34 -14.40
C LEU A 195 9.38 3.11 -15.34
N ASP A 196 9.35 2.79 -16.63
CA ASP A 196 10.31 3.28 -17.63
C ASP A 196 10.24 4.79 -17.88
N ASN A 197 9.08 5.42 -17.68
CA ASN A 197 8.85 6.86 -17.81
C ASN A 197 8.97 7.63 -16.49
N VAL A 198 9.34 6.94 -15.39
CA VAL A 198 9.45 7.52 -14.05
C VAL A 198 10.93 7.53 -13.62
N ARG A 199 11.34 8.62 -13.00
CA ARG A 199 12.66 8.74 -12.34
C ARG A 199 12.47 8.80 -10.84
N VAL A 200 13.29 8.06 -10.13
CA VAL A 200 13.30 8.04 -8.66
C VAL A 200 14.70 8.39 -8.18
N GLU A 201 14.77 9.31 -7.25
CA GLU A 201 15.99 9.65 -6.51
C GLU A 201 15.74 9.53 -5.01
N ILE A 202 16.76 9.10 -4.27
CA ILE A 202 16.74 9.09 -2.81
C ILE A 202 17.52 10.31 -2.32
N VAL A 203 16.80 11.28 -1.78
CA VAL A 203 17.38 12.55 -1.32
C VAL A 203 17.17 12.68 0.19
N HIS A 204 18.25 12.71 0.95
CA HIS A 204 18.23 12.67 2.42
C HIS A 204 17.37 11.52 2.98
N GLY A 205 17.41 10.36 2.32
CA GLY A 205 16.61 9.18 2.69
C GLY A 205 15.17 9.19 2.19
N GLU A 206 14.67 10.30 1.62
CA GLU A 206 13.33 10.42 1.06
C GLU A 206 13.28 10.00 -0.41
N ILE A 207 12.27 9.24 -0.77
CA ILE A 207 11.95 8.90 -2.16
C ILE A 207 11.35 10.13 -2.83
N GLN A 208 12.02 10.65 -3.85
CA GLN A 208 11.53 11.73 -4.71
C GLN A 208 11.29 11.22 -6.12
N VAL A 209 10.16 11.60 -6.71
CA VAL A 209 9.69 11.07 -7.98
C VAL A 209 9.52 12.18 -9.01
N ASN A 210 10.00 11.95 -10.23
CA ASN A 210 9.77 12.79 -11.39
C ASN A 210 9.26 11.93 -12.53
N GLY A 211 8.23 12.39 -13.23
CA GLY A 211 7.63 11.72 -14.36
C GLY A 211 6.34 12.39 -14.80
N PRO A 212 5.80 11.99 -15.97
CA PRO A 212 4.53 12.50 -16.47
C PRO A 212 3.34 12.08 -15.61
N ASN A 213 3.51 11.07 -14.77
CA ASN A 213 2.52 10.56 -13.80
C ASN A 213 2.32 11.46 -12.56
N ILE A 214 3.09 12.55 -12.41
CA ILE A 214 3.01 13.41 -11.22
C ILE A 214 1.85 14.40 -11.36
N MET A 215 1.02 14.47 -10.32
CA MET A 215 -0.13 15.36 -10.20
C MET A 215 0.17 16.81 -10.58
N SER A 216 -0.85 17.56 -10.95
CA SER A 216 -0.74 19.01 -11.18
C SER A 216 -0.54 19.78 -9.85
N GLY A 217 -1.14 19.31 -8.78
CA GLY A 217 -1.10 19.90 -7.45
C GLY A 217 -2.33 19.51 -6.62
N TYR A 218 -2.49 20.16 -5.46
CA TYR A 218 -3.70 20.02 -4.65
C TYR A 218 -4.69 21.15 -4.95
N TRP A 219 -5.95 20.79 -5.15
CA TRP A 219 -7.05 21.72 -5.43
C TRP A 219 -7.20 22.76 -4.31
N ASN A 220 -7.16 24.04 -4.70
CA ASN A 220 -7.25 25.19 -3.78
C ASN A 220 -6.30 25.11 -2.57
N ASN A 221 -5.09 24.51 -2.74
CA ASN A 221 -4.13 24.37 -1.66
C ASN A 221 -2.69 24.51 -2.18
N GLU A 222 -2.35 25.70 -2.63
CA GLU A 222 -1.01 26.05 -3.17
C GLU A 222 0.09 25.79 -2.14
N LYS A 223 -0.12 26.19 -0.89
CA LYS A 223 0.86 25.97 0.19
C LYS A 223 1.26 24.51 0.31
N LYS A 224 0.29 23.59 0.32
CA LYS A 224 0.58 22.15 0.39
C LYS A 224 1.16 21.62 -0.91
N THR A 225 0.82 22.20 -2.05
CA THR A 225 1.41 21.87 -3.34
C THR A 225 2.90 22.19 -3.33
N ASP A 226 3.29 23.39 -2.91
CA ASP A 226 4.69 23.84 -2.86
C ASP A 226 5.53 23.08 -1.83
N GLU A 227 4.92 22.57 -0.76
CA GLU A 227 5.62 21.72 0.22
C GLU A 227 6.08 20.37 -0.40
N VAL A 228 5.36 19.84 -1.37
CA VAL A 228 5.60 18.49 -1.93
C VAL A 228 6.06 18.49 -3.37
N LEU A 229 5.73 19.52 -4.16
CA LEU A 229 6.20 19.68 -5.54
C LEU A 229 7.32 20.70 -5.59
N ILE A 230 8.52 20.24 -5.92
CA ILE A 230 9.72 21.07 -6.00
C ILE A 230 10.28 21.07 -7.42
N ASN A 231 10.82 22.21 -7.83
CA ASN A 231 11.55 22.32 -9.09
C ASN A 231 13.06 22.17 -8.82
N ARG A 232 13.69 21.17 -9.44
CA ARG A 232 15.13 20.93 -9.36
C ARG A 232 15.66 20.49 -10.72
N ASN A 233 16.72 21.14 -11.19
CA ASN A 233 17.35 20.89 -12.49
C ASN A 233 16.33 20.90 -13.66
N TYR A 234 15.49 21.93 -13.71
CA TYR A 234 14.43 22.12 -14.70
C TYR A 234 13.39 21.00 -14.77
N ARG A 235 13.23 20.23 -13.66
CA ARG A 235 12.27 19.14 -13.53
C ARG A 235 11.43 19.31 -12.28
N LYS A 236 10.16 18.93 -12.41
CA LYS A 236 9.21 18.89 -11.30
C LYS A 236 9.37 17.56 -10.57
N TRP A 237 9.70 17.63 -9.29
CA TRP A 237 9.84 16.47 -8.41
C TRP A 237 8.75 16.45 -7.35
N TYR A 238 8.21 15.27 -7.10
CA TYR A 238 7.27 15.03 -6.02
C TYR A 238 7.99 14.37 -4.84
N LYS A 239 7.89 14.96 -3.67
CA LYS A 239 8.36 14.44 -2.38
C LYS A 239 7.30 13.53 -1.81
N THR A 240 7.59 12.22 -1.75
CA THR A 240 6.59 11.22 -1.37
C THR A 240 6.31 11.18 0.12
N GLY A 241 7.25 11.63 0.94
CA GLY A 241 7.22 11.46 2.39
C GLY A 241 7.52 10.01 2.83
N ASP A 242 7.95 9.15 1.91
CA ASP A 242 8.40 7.80 2.18
C ASP A 242 9.93 7.72 2.15
N SER A 243 10.52 6.94 3.04
CA SER A 243 11.93 6.59 2.98
C SER A 243 12.12 5.27 2.24
N GLY A 244 13.27 5.14 1.57
CA GLY A 244 13.58 3.94 0.83
C GLY A 244 14.94 3.96 0.16
N ARG A 245 15.22 2.91 -0.60
CA ARG A 245 16.48 2.74 -1.34
C ARG A 245 16.25 2.02 -2.68
N ILE A 246 17.18 2.24 -3.59
CA ILE A 246 17.21 1.54 -4.89
C ILE A 246 18.39 0.57 -4.86
N LYS A 247 18.12 -0.69 -5.20
CA LYS A 247 19.17 -1.72 -5.33
C LYS A 247 18.85 -2.59 -6.54
N ASP A 248 19.83 -2.77 -7.42
CA ASP A 248 19.73 -3.60 -8.65
C ASP A 248 18.53 -3.24 -9.53
N GLY A 249 18.17 -1.95 -9.58
CA GLY A 249 17.00 -1.42 -10.31
C GLY A 249 15.64 -1.66 -9.65
N PHE A 250 15.62 -2.23 -8.45
CA PHE A 250 14.42 -2.42 -7.64
C PHE A 250 14.29 -1.36 -6.56
N LEU A 251 13.07 -0.89 -6.34
CA LEU A 251 12.73 0.06 -5.29
C LEU A 251 12.31 -0.68 -4.01
N PHE A 252 12.93 -0.32 -2.90
CA PHE A 252 12.58 -0.82 -1.56
C PHE A 252 12.02 0.34 -0.75
N ILE A 253 10.86 0.11 -0.13
CA ILE A 253 10.21 1.08 0.74
C ILE A 253 10.51 0.69 2.18
N ASP A 254 11.15 1.60 2.92
CA ASP A 254 11.53 1.35 4.30
C ASP A 254 10.42 1.80 5.26
N SER A 255 10.01 3.07 5.25
CA SER A 255 8.97 3.58 6.15
C SER A 255 8.34 4.90 5.68
N ARG A 256 7.23 5.30 6.31
CA ARG A 256 6.72 6.68 6.25
C ARG A 256 7.56 7.59 7.14
N ILE A 257 8.17 8.61 6.57
CA ILE A 257 9.02 9.57 7.32
C ILE A 257 8.23 10.22 8.47
N ALA A 258 6.95 10.56 8.23
CA ALA A 258 6.08 11.19 9.22
C ALA A 258 5.66 10.25 10.38
N ASN A 259 5.87 8.94 10.27
CA ASN A 259 5.61 7.98 11.34
C ASN A 259 6.82 7.79 12.25
N ASN A 260 8.02 8.06 11.73
CA ASN A 260 9.26 7.93 12.47
C ASN A 260 9.40 9.10 13.46
N TYR A 261 10.04 8.85 14.58
CA TYR A 261 10.23 9.85 15.62
C TYR A 261 11.60 9.73 16.30
N LYS A 262 11.93 10.72 17.13
CA LYS A 262 13.05 10.65 18.05
C LYS A 262 12.55 10.50 19.48
N LEU A 263 13.19 9.62 20.23
CA LEU A 263 13.04 9.58 21.67
C LEU A 263 13.65 10.83 22.32
N SER A 264 13.31 11.10 23.57
CA SER A 264 13.86 12.26 24.32
C SER A 264 15.38 12.23 24.46
N ASN A 265 16.01 11.06 24.34
CA ASN A 265 17.47 10.89 24.32
C ASN A 265 18.10 11.12 22.92
N GLY A 266 17.32 11.57 21.93
CA GLY A 266 17.75 11.85 20.57
C GLY A 266 17.87 10.63 19.65
N LYS A 267 17.62 9.42 20.13
CA LYS A 267 17.67 8.19 19.33
C LYS A 267 16.51 8.16 18.34
N PHE A 268 16.82 7.91 17.07
CA PHE A 268 15.83 7.80 15.99
C PHE A 268 15.18 6.40 15.99
N VAL A 269 13.86 6.36 15.89
CA VAL A 269 13.07 5.13 15.81
C VAL A 269 12.41 5.04 14.45
N ASN A 270 12.75 3.99 13.69
CA ASN A 270 12.02 3.57 12.51
C ASN A 270 10.84 2.71 12.97
N VAL A 271 9.65 3.30 12.97
CA VAL A 271 8.47 2.68 13.56
C VAL A 271 8.05 1.41 12.81
N GLU A 272 8.09 1.44 11.49
CA GLU A 272 7.66 0.28 10.69
C GLU A 272 8.60 -0.91 10.86
N GLU A 273 9.91 -0.65 10.97
CA GLU A 273 10.91 -1.68 11.24
C GLU A 273 10.68 -2.29 12.63
N LEU A 274 10.55 -1.45 13.66
CA LEU A 274 10.28 -1.91 15.02
C LEU A 274 8.98 -2.71 15.12
N GLU A 275 7.90 -2.26 14.48
CA GLU A 275 6.63 -2.98 14.46
C GLU A 275 6.74 -4.33 13.74
N ASN A 276 7.50 -4.42 12.65
CA ASN A 276 7.76 -5.69 11.98
C ASN A 276 8.54 -6.66 12.85
N ASP A 277 9.55 -6.19 13.58
CA ASP A 277 10.37 -7.03 14.46
C ASP A 277 9.56 -7.62 15.62
N ILE A 278 8.61 -6.85 16.17
CA ILE A 278 7.81 -7.28 17.33
C ILE A 278 6.49 -7.95 16.95
N LYS A 279 6.03 -7.84 15.70
CA LYS A 279 4.74 -8.37 15.23
C LYS A 279 4.53 -9.85 15.57
N LYS A 280 5.58 -10.66 15.53
CA LYS A 280 5.51 -12.11 15.85
C LYS A 280 5.17 -12.41 17.33
N TYR A 281 5.27 -11.42 18.20
CA TYR A 281 4.98 -11.55 19.64
C TYR A 281 3.62 -10.96 20.02
N ILE A 282 2.90 -10.35 19.08
CA ILE A 282 1.64 -9.64 19.33
C ILE A 282 0.57 -10.18 18.41
N SER A 283 -0.54 -10.62 18.98
CA SER A 283 -1.72 -11.03 18.22
C SER A 283 -2.66 -9.83 18.06
N GLY A 284 -3.21 -9.65 16.84
CA GLY A 284 -4.14 -8.57 16.55
C GLY A 284 -3.49 -7.22 16.22
N PRO A 285 -4.32 -6.17 16.03
CA PRO A 285 -3.85 -4.83 15.71
C PRO A 285 -3.05 -4.18 16.82
N PHE A 286 -1.97 -3.51 16.46
CA PHE A 286 -1.18 -2.70 17.38
C PHE A 286 -0.42 -1.58 16.65
N ILE A 287 0.05 -0.59 17.39
CA ILE A 287 1.01 0.43 16.95
C ILE A 287 2.05 0.68 18.03
N VAL A 288 3.25 1.14 17.60
CA VAL A 288 4.30 1.63 18.48
C VAL A 288 4.35 3.16 18.44
N PHE A 289 4.59 3.80 19.57
CA PHE A 289 4.77 5.25 19.70
C PHE A 289 5.75 5.60 20.81
N GLY A 290 6.30 6.82 20.80
CA GLY A 290 7.29 7.26 21.81
C GLY A 290 7.93 8.60 21.46
N GLU A 291 7.32 9.40 20.56
CA GLU A 291 7.85 10.70 20.16
C GLU A 291 8.09 11.60 21.39
N ASN A 292 9.34 12.06 21.56
CA ASN A 292 9.80 12.85 22.70
C ASN A 292 9.67 12.16 24.08
N MET A 293 9.39 10.85 24.13
CA MET A 293 9.34 10.06 25.34
C MET A 293 10.69 9.38 25.62
N LEU A 294 10.90 8.92 26.85
CA LEU A 294 12.14 8.23 27.24
C LEU A 294 12.25 6.83 26.61
N TYR A 295 11.10 6.18 26.39
CA TYR A 295 10.97 4.82 25.85
C TYR A 295 9.85 4.73 24.82
N ASN A 296 9.88 3.66 24.03
CA ASN A 296 8.76 3.29 23.18
C ASN A 296 7.62 2.66 24.00
N ASN A 297 6.41 2.80 23.51
CA ASN A 297 5.20 2.22 24.08
C ASN A 297 4.38 1.56 22.97
N ILE A 298 3.48 0.66 23.36
CA ILE A 298 2.56 -0.03 22.44
C ILE A 298 1.12 0.34 22.80
N ILE A 299 0.29 0.53 21.78
CA ILE A 299 -1.17 0.44 21.90
C ILE A 299 -1.58 -0.82 21.16
N SER A 300 -2.24 -1.75 21.84
CA SER A 300 -2.64 -3.04 21.27
C SER A 300 -4.05 -3.45 21.67
N THR A 301 -4.62 -4.40 20.92
CA THR A 301 -5.94 -4.97 21.23
C THR A 301 -5.85 -6.25 22.05
N THR A 302 -4.63 -6.72 22.34
CA THR A 302 -4.37 -7.94 23.12
C THR A 302 -3.35 -7.68 24.23
N ASP A 303 -3.25 -8.60 25.17
CA ASP A 303 -2.18 -8.58 26.15
C ASP A 303 -0.83 -8.86 25.48
N VAL A 304 0.19 -8.08 25.86
CA VAL A 304 1.53 -8.15 25.27
C VAL A 304 2.55 -8.45 26.37
N ASP A 305 3.33 -9.52 26.18
CA ASP A 305 4.47 -9.81 27.06
C ASP A 305 5.68 -8.96 26.66
N ILE A 306 5.76 -7.77 27.27
CA ILE A 306 6.84 -6.80 27.04
C ILE A 306 8.22 -7.40 27.38
N LYS A 307 8.31 -8.31 28.34
CA LYS A 307 9.59 -8.94 28.74
C LYS A 307 10.13 -9.82 27.62
N VAL A 308 9.25 -10.55 26.94
CA VAL A 308 9.62 -11.37 25.77
C VAL A 308 10.08 -10.49 24.63
N ILE A 309 9.34 -9.42 24.32
CA ILE A 309 9.72 -8.46 23.26
C ILE A 309 11.10 -7.87 23.54
N ASN A 310 11.30 -7.33 24.76
CA ASN A 310 12.51 -6.62 25.14
C ASN A 310 13.78 -7.48 25.21
N LYS A 311 13.65 -8.81 25.22
CA LYS A 311 14.79 -9.73 25.10
C LYS A 311 15.28 -9.86 23.66
N ASN A 312 14.45 -9.48 22.67
CA ASN A 312 14.68 -9.73 21.26
C ASN A 312 14.85 -8.46 20.40
N ILE A 313 14.90 -7.28 21.04
CA ILE A 313 15.12 -5.99 20.38
C ILE A 313 16.25 -5.21 21.03
N ASP A 314 16.84 -4.29 20.29
CA ASP A 314 17.96 -3.46 20.76
C ASP A 314 17.57 -2.58 21.95
N GLY A 315 18.58 -2.24 22.77
CA GLY A 315 18.39 -1.58 24.08
C GLY A 315 17.58 -0.28 24.06
N TYR A 316 17.76 0.58 23.06
CA TYR A 316 17.02 1.85 22.95
C TYR A 316 15.63 1.70 22.31
N LEU A 317 15.37 0.57 21.65
CA LEU A 317 14.07 0.25 21.05
C LEU A 317 13.09 -0.38 22.04
N LYS A 318 13.55 -0.67 23.28
CA LYS A 318 12.74 -1.32 24.31
C LYS A 318 11.39 -0.65 24.53
N ILE A 319 10.40 -1.50 24.73
CA ILE A 319 9.02 -1.12 25.02
C ILE A 319 8.86 -0.99 26.55
N ASN A 320 8.23 0.10 27.00
CA ASN A 320 7.98 0.35 28.41
C ASN A 320 6.58 -0.07 28.84
N ASN A 321 5.56 0.39 28.11
CA ASN A 321 4.16 0.12 28.45
C ASN A 321 3.39 -0.46 27.27
N ASN A 322 2.35 -1.24 27.60
CA ASN A 322 1.29 -1.62 26.67
C ASN A 322 -0.04 -1.02 27.12
N TYR A 323 -0.61 -0.15 26.31
CA TYR A 323 -1.95 0.40 26.49
C TYR A 323 -2.94 -0.49 25.73
N LYS A 324 -3.70 -1.30 26.48
CA LYS A 324 -4.67 -2.23 25.90
C LYS A 324 -6.00 -1.54 25.71
N ILE A 325 -6.54 -1.63 24.50
CA ILE A 325 -7.89 -1.17 24.14
C ILE A 325 -8.67 -2.27 23.45
N THR A 326 -9.97 -2.11 23.31
CA THR A 326 -10.80 -3.07 22.58
C THR A 326 -10.54 -2.99 21.06
N VAL A 327 -10.87 -4.06 20.34
CA VAL A 327 -10.81 -4.06 18.86
C VAL A 327 -11.69 -2.96 18.29
N GLU A 328 -12.89 -2.78 18.83
CA GLU A 328 -13.85 -1.75 18.40
C GLU A 328 -13.32 -0.32 18.58
N GLU A 329 -12.63 -0.06 19.69
CA GLU A 329 -11.98 1.24 19.92
C GLU A 329 -10.85 1.46 18.93
N PHE A 330 -10.00 0.47 18.69
CA PHE A 330 -8.91 0.56 17.72
C PHE A 330 -9.42 0.82 16.31
N GLU A 331 -10.52 0.16 15.90
CA GLU A 331 -11.12 0.27 14.58
C GLU A 331 -11.65 1.68 14.24
N ARG A 332 -12.05 2.48 15.24
CA ARG A 332 -12.45 3.89 15.06
C ARG A 332 -11.32 4.75 14.45
N PHE A 333 -10.10 4.32 14.61
CA PHE A 333 -8.92 5.01 14.10
C PHE A 333 -8.41 4.49 12.76
N TYR A 334 -9.13 3.58 12.11
CA TYR A 334 -8.80 3.23 10.73
C TYR A 334 -9.26 4.31 9.73
N THR A 335 -8.45 4.50 8.71
CA THR A 335 -8.88 5.21 7.49
C THR A 335 -9.73 4.27 6.63
N PRO A 336 -10.46 4.78 5.61
CA PRO A 336 -11.14 3.91 4.63
C PRO A 336 -10.21 2.91 3.92
N LYS A 337 -8.89 3.19 3.90
CA LYS A 337 -7.85 2.28 3.37
C LYS A 337 -7.29 1.31 4.42
N LEU A 338 -7.93 1.23 5.60
CA LEU A 338 -7.52 0.38 6.72
C LEU A 338 -6.10 0.69 7.27
N SER A 339 -5.58 1.89 7.05
CA SER A 339 -4.37 2.37 7.72
C SER A 339 -4.76 3.11 9.01
N VAL A 340 -3.91 3.01 10.05
CA VAL A 340 -4.20 3.60 11.37
C VAL A 340 -3.89 5.09 11.38
N LYS A 341 -4.81 5.90 11.89
CA LYS A 341 -4.63 7.34 12.20
C LYS A 341 -3.82 7.47 13.49
N ARG A 342 -2.51 7.14 13.41
CA ARG A 342 -1.60 6.99 14.56
C ARG A 342 -1.66 8.15 15.54
N LYS A 343 -1.50 9.40 15.07
CA LYS A 343 -1.49 10.59 15.95
C LYS A 343 -2.82 10.75 16.71
N GLN A 344 -3.95 10.46 16.05
CA GLN A 344 -5.25 10.56 16.71
C GLN A 344 -5.42 9.47 17.78
N LEU A 345 -4.99 8.24 17.48
CA LEU A 345 -5.04 7.13 18.43
C LEU A 345 -4.12 7.37 19.63
N VAL A 346 -2.88 7.84 19.41
CA VAL A 346 -1.95 8.16 20.51
C VAL A 346 -2.51 9.29 21.38
N ASN A 347 -3.04 10.37 20.79
CA ASN A 347 -3.65 11.45 21.54
C ASN A 347 -4.87 10.99 22.35
N TYR A 348 -5.70 10.10 21.77
CA TYR A 348 -6.83 9.51 22.49
C TYR A 348 -6.38 8.77 23.75
N ILE A 349 -5.36 7.93 23.66
CA ILE A 349 -4.80 7.19 24.79
C ILE A 349 -4.23 8.15 25.84
N LEU A 350 -3.34 9.04 25.44
CA LEU A 350 -2.65 9.93 26.37
C LEU A 350 -3.60 10.93 27.08
N ASN A 351 -4.75 11.26 26.47
CA ASN A 351 -5.75 12.13 27.09
C ASN A 351 -6.75 11.38 27.99
N ASN A 352 -6.86 10.05 27.86
CA ASN A 352 -7.78 9.26 28.68
C ASN A 352 -7.08 8.48 29.81
N ASP A 353 -5.76 8.48 29.85
CA ASP A 353 -4.93 7.89 30.92
C ASP A 353 -4.61 8.90 32.06
N CYS A 354 -5.29 10.06 32.11
CA CYS A 354 -5.16 11.06 33.17
C CYS A 354 -6.28 10.98 34.19
#